data_ee38c5dabc77eb35e0f1840dbca0ae39
#
_entry.id   ee38c5dabc77eb35e0f1840dbca0ae39
#
_cell.length_a   1.000
_cell.length_b   1.000
_cell.length_c   1.000
_cell.angle_alpha   90.00
_cell.angle_beta   90.00
_cell.angle_gamma   90.00
#
_symmetry.space_group_name_H-M   'P 1'
#
loop_
_entity.id
_entity.type
_entity.pdbx_description
1 polymer ?
#
loop_
_entity_poly.entity_id
_entity_poly.type
_entity_poly.pdbx_seq_one_letter_code
_entity_poly.pdbx_strand_id
1 'polypeptide(L)'
;MNPKLRELAGYPVPIRLGAFILALAVVWLPFAAILYGATRRLNGDSPEVENALTIAVMGLLLIEFLIGVRYWARGVHGISHPLKHYGLGGSRQNAQELFGGLGLGMSLTLSLFALQGLFGWVAWQSASLPLPQLLAEGFLSALGIGFAEELVFRGWLLDELRYDYRPGQVLWGNALIFAVLHFLKPLAEILQSLPTFGSLVVLGLTLVWAKRATRDRLGTIDWTARGFSLGLLHH
;
A
#
# COMPACT_ATOMS: atom_id res chain seq x y z
N MET A 1 -4.71 27.93 -3.01
CA MET A 1 -4.19 26.72 -3.72
C MET A 1 -2.94 27.15 -4.49
N ASN A 2 -1.79 26.47 -4.29
CA ASN A 2 -0.53 26.88 -4.92
C ASN A 2 -0.57 26.58 -6.43
N PRO A 3 -0.44 27.57 -7.33
CA PRO A 3 -0.52 27.38 -8.78
C PRO A 3 0.54 26.40 -9.30
N LYS A 4 1.74 26.42 -8.74
CA LYS A 4 2.84 25.52 -9.10
C LYS A 4 2.55 24.03 -8.90
N LEU A 5 1.77 23.67 -7.86
CA LEU A 5 1.37 22.28 -7.65
C LEU A 5 0.35 21.82 -8.71
N ARG A 6 -0.47 22.72 -9.21
CA ARG A 6 -1.45 22.42 -10.24
C ARG A 6 -0.82 22.15 -11.60
N GLU A 7 0.32 22.77 -11.89
CA GLU A 7 1.09 22.51 -13.10
C GLU A 7 1.58 21.05 -13.15
N LEU A 8 1.84 20.43 -11.99
CA LEU A 8 2.24 19.02 -11.93
C LEU A 8 1.18 18.07 -12.51
N ALA A 9 -0.09 18.43 -12.47
CA ALA A 9 -1.16 17.62 -13.08
C ALA A 9 -0.99 17.43 -14.60
N GLY A 10 -0.31 18.37 -15.28
CA GLY A 10 -0.02 18.30 -16.70
C GLY A 10 1.17 17.42 -17.08
N TYR A 11 1.96 16.95 -16.09
CA TYR A 11 3.10 16.09 -16.38
C TYR A 11 2.70 14.60 -16.39
N PRO A 12 3.42 13.74 -17.15
CA PRO A 12 3.20 12.29 -17.17
C PRO A 12 3.34 11.65 -15.79
N VAL A 13 2.60 10.55 -15.55
CA VAL A 13 2.59 9.80 -14.28
C VAL A 13 3.99 9.55 -13.70
N PRO A 14 5.01 9.09 -14.45
CA PRO A 14 6.33 8.84 -13.86
C PRO A 14 6.96 10.09 -13.22
N ILE A 15 6.74 11.26 -13.81
CA ILE A 15 7.24 12.54 -13.26
C ILE A 15 6.46 12.90 -12.00
N ARG A 16 5.13 12.74 -12.01
CA ARG A 16 4.29 13.00 -10.84
C ARG A 16 4.63 12.08 -9.67
N LEU A 17 4.78 10.76 -9.93
CA LEU A 17 5.21 9.80 -8.93
C LEU A 17 6.59 10.13 -8.38
N GLY A 18 7.56 10.42 -9.26
CA GLY A 18 8.91 10.81 -8.88
C GLY A 18 8.94 12.07 -8.01
N ALA A 19 8.16 13.09 -8.37
CA ALA A 19 8.07 14.34 -7.60
C ALA A 19 7.48 14.10 -6.20
N PHE A 20 6.42 13.29 -6.10
CA PHE A 20 5.82 12.95 -4.80
C PHE A 20 6.76 12.13 -3.92
N ILE A 21 7.38 11.08 -4.47
CA ILE A 21 8.34 10.23 -3.75
C ILE A 21 9.56 11.05 -3.31
N LEU A 22 10.08 11.92 -4.17
CA LEU A 22 11.19 12.80 -3.83
C LEU A 22 10.82 13.76 -2.70
N ALA A 23 9.62 14.34 -2.74
CA ALA A 23 9.15 15.22 -1.68
C ALA A 23 9.08 14.50 -0.32
N LEU A 24 8.54 13.26 -0.29
CA LEU A 24 8.55 12.42 0.90
C LEU A 24 9.98 12.11 1.36
N ALA A 25 10.85 11.68 0.44
CA ALA A 25 12.23 11.32 0.78
C ALA A 25 13.01 12.51 1.38
N VAL A 26 12.84 13.71 0.84
CA VAL A 26 13.52 14.92 1.33
C VAL A 26 13.11 15.26 2.76
N VAL A 27 11.87 15.00 3.14
CA VAL A 27 11.39 15.23 4.51
C VAL A 27 11.77 14.06 5.41
N TRP A 28 11.50 12.82 4.99
CA TRP A 28 11.67 11.62 5.82
C TRP A 28 13.14 11.28 6.13
N LEU A 29 14.04 11.33 5.13
CA LEU A 29 15.42 10.89 5.29
C LEU A 29 16.19 11.62 6.40
N PRO A 30 16.11 12.96 6.57
CA PRO A 30 16.76 13.64 7.68
C PRO A 30 16.26 13.16 9.05
N PHE A 31 14.96 12.98 9.22
CA PHE A 31 14.39 12.49 10.49
C PHE A 31 14.81 11.05 10.77
N ALA A 32 14.75 10.18 9.78
CA ALA A 32 15.21 8.79 9.90
C ALA A 32 16.70 8.76 10.28
N ALA A 33 17.56 9.52 9.59
CA ALA A 33 19.01 9.57 9.86
C ALA A 33 19.30 10.06 11.28
N ILE A 34 18.60 11.09 11.75
CA ILE A 34 18.77 11.61 13.12
C ILE A 34 18.34 10.56 14.15
N LEU A 35 17.17 9.90 13.94
CA LEU A 35 16.66 8.90 14.86
C LEU A 35 17.60 7.69 14.95
N TYR A 36 18.03 7.12 13.81
CA TYR A 36 18.99 6.01 13.79
C TYR A 36 20.34 6.40 14.39
N GLY A 37 20.86 7.59 14.05
CA GLY A 37 22.14 8.07 14.58
C GLY A 37 22.12 8.34 16.08
N ALA A 38 21.05 8.92 16.61
CA ALA A 38 20.88 9.17 18.04
C ALA A 38 20.74 7.87 18.83
N THR A 39 19.91 6.93 18.33
CA THR A 39 19.65 5.67 19.01
C THR A 39 20.91 4.79 19.09
N ARG A 40 21.70 4.70 18.00
CA ARG A 40 22.98 3.98 18.01
C ARG A 40 23.97 4.56 19.02
N ARG A 41 24.02 5.87 19.15
CA ARG A 41 24.92 6.54 20.12
C ARG A 41 24.53 6.29 21.58
N LEU A 42 23.22 6.19 21.86
CA LEU A 42 22.69 6.10 23.22
C LEU A 42 22.57 4.65 23.71
N ASN A 43 22.16 3.72 22.85
CA ASN A 43 21.77 2.37 23.26
C ASN A 43 22.64 1.26 22.65
N GLY A 44 23.65 1.59 21.81
CA GLY A 44 24.42 0.59 21.08
C GLY A 44 23.57 -0.19 20.05
N ASP A 45 24.07 -1.36 19.66
CA ASP A 45 23.42 -2.23 18.65
C ASP A 45 22.51 -3.28 19.35
N SER A 46 21.52 -2.86 20.14
CA SER A 46 20.52 -3.77 20.72
C SER A 46 19.43 -4.09 19.68
N PRO A 47 19.20 -5.37 19.34
CA PRO A 47 18.20 -5.77 18.34
C PRO A 47 16.76 -5.32 18.69
N GLU A 48 16.43 -5.29 19.98
CA GLU A 48 15.09 -4.86 20.43
C GLU A 48 14.88 -3.36 20.18
N VAL A 49 15.92 -2.56 20.48
CA VAL A 49 15.90 -1.12 20.24
C VAL A 49 15.89 -0.81 18.75
N GLU A 50 16.63 -1.56 17.94
CA GLU A 50 16.65 -1.40 16.48
C GLU A 50 15.29 -1.74 15.86
N ASN A 51 14.62 -2.80 16.34
CA ASN A 51 13.28 -3.16 15.89
C ASN A 51 12.25 -2.08 16.26
N ALA A 52 12.25 -1.61 17.52
CA ALA A 52 11.37 -0.55 17.97
C ALA A 52 11.58 0.75 17.18
N LEU A 53 12.84 1.10 16.90
CA LEU A 53 13.19 2.25 16.09
C LEU A 53 12.69 2.12 14.66
N THR A 54 12.86 0.96 14.05
CA THR A 54 12.37 0.68 12.70
C THR A 54 10.86 0.86 12.61
N ILE A 55 10.11 0.33 13.57
CA ILE A 55 8.66 0.51 13.65
C ILE A 55 8.29 1.99 13.79
N ALA A 56 9.00 2.74 14.65
CA ALA A 56 8.76 4.16 14.84
C ALA A 56 9.03 4.98 13.57
N VAL A 57 10.15 4.70 12.89
CA VAL A 57 10.55 5.38 11.64
C VAL A 57 9.59 5.06 10.49
N MET A 58 9.11 3.81 10.40
CA MET A 58 8.07 3.42 9.42
C MET A 58 6.72 4.05 9.74
N GLY A 59 6.35 4.13 11.02
CA GLY A 59 5.16 4.86 11.46
C GLY A 59 5.21 6.34 11.11
N LEU A 60 6.37 6.97 11.27
CA LEU A 60 6.58 8.36 10.87
C LEU A 60 6.41 8.54 9.36
N LEU A 61 6.98 7.64 8.56
CA LEU A 61 6.81 7.64 7.09
C LEU A 61 5.34 7.51 6.68
N LEU A 62 4.57 6.66 7.37
CA LEU A 62 3.14 6.52 7.11
C LEU A 62 2.37 7.80 7.44
N ILE A 63 2.68 8.46 8.56
CA ILE A 63 2.06 9.75 8.92
C ILE A 63 2.40 10.81 7.89
N GLU A 64 3.67 10.89 7.49
CA GLU A 64 4.13 11.82 6.47
C GLU A 64 3.43 11.55 5.12
N PHE A 65 3.30 10.29 4.73
CA PHE A 65 2.57 9.90 3.54
C PHE A 65 1.09 10.33 3.60
N LEU A 66 0.41 10.14 4.74
CA LEU A 66 -0.98 10.56 4.93
C LEU A 66 -1.14 12.09 4.77
N ILE A 67 -0.20 12.84 5.32
CA ILE A 67 -0.16 14.30 5.19
C ILE A 67 0.13 14.66 3.73
N GLY A 68 1.19 14.08 3.15
CA GLY A 68 1.63 14.34 1.78
C GLY A 68 0.55 14.05 0.75
N VAL A 69 -0.10 12.87 0.83
CA VAL A 69 -1.17 12.48 -0.11
C VAL A 69 -2.39 13.40 0.00
N ARG A 70 -2.68 13.92 1.19
CA ARG A 70 -3.76 14.91 1.38
C ARG A 70 -3.44 16.24 0.68
N TYR A 71 -2.20 16.73 0.81
CA TYR A 71 -1.75 17.95 0.14
C TYR A 71 -1.66 17.76 -1.37
N TRP A 72 -1.14 16.62 -1.80
CA TRP A 72 -1.01 16.24 -3.21
C TRP A 72 -2.36 16.20 -3.91
N ALA A 73 -3.30 15.43 -3.38
CA ALA A 73 -4.62 15.28 -3.97
C ALA A 73 -5.38 16.62 -4.07
N ARG A 74 -5.22 17.50 -3.08
CA ARG A 74 -5.83 18.84 -3.12
C ARG A 74 -5.10 19.78 -4.06
N GLY A 75 -3.76 19.77 -4.02
CA GLY A 75 -2.94 20.73 -4.76
C GLY A 75 -2.83 20.40 -6.24
N VAL A 76 -2.62 19.13 -6.58
CA VAL A 76 -2.43 18.66 -7.95
C VAL A 76 -3.77 18.36 -8.62
N HIS A 77 -4.63 17.56 -7.97
CA HIS A 77 -5.87 17.07 -8.58
C HIS A 77 -7.14 17.81 -8.16
N GLY A 78 -7.07 18.76 -7.23
CA GLY A 78 -8.22 19.53 -6.78
C GLY A 78 -9.26 18.74 -5.99
N ILE A 79 -8.89 17.59 -5.41
CA ILE A 79 -9.79 16.71 -4.66
C ILE A 79 -10.12 17.34 -3.30
N SER A 80 -11.39 17.62 -3.04
CA SER A 80 -11.84 18.28 -1.80
C SER A 80 -11.71 17.41 -0.56
N HIS A 81 -11.99 16.10 -0.68
CA HIS A 81 -12.00 15.13 0.41
C HIS A 81 -11.05 13.94 0.14
N PRO A 82 -9.70 14.14 0.17
CA PRO A 82 -8.73 13.13 -0.26
C PRO A 82 -8.84 11.79 0.49
N LEU A 83 -8.95 11.81 1.80
CA LEU A 83 -8.99 10.58 2.61
C LEU A 83 -10.22 9.73 2.27
N LYS A 84 -11.39 10.37 2.09
CA LYS A 84 -12.59 9.67 1.66
C LYS A 84 -12.45 9.14 0.23
N HIS A 85 -11.81 9.91 -0.66
CA HIS A 85 -11.54 9.51 -2.04
C HIS A 85 -10.68 8.25 -2.11
N TYR A 86 -9.65 8.15 -1.27
CA TYR A 86 -8.76 6.97 -1.18
C TYR A 86 -9.32 5.81 -0.34
N GLY A 87 -10.59 5.88 0.08
CA GLY A 87 -11.26 4.77 0.77
C GLY A 87 -11.27 4.86 2.29
N LEU A 88 -10.74 5.94 2.89
CA LEU A 88 -10.74 6.17 4.35
C LEU A 88 -12.05 6.84 4.83
N GLY A 89 -13.14 6.61 4.13
CA GLY A 89 -14.47 7.05 4.57
C GLY A 89 -15.05 6.07 5.59
N GLY A 90 -15.41 6.55 6.79
CA GLY A 90 -16.13 5.73 7.78
C GLY A 90 -17.56 5.47 7.32
N SER A 91 -17.84 4.32 6.69
CA SER A 91 -19.18 3.87 6.38
C SER A 91 -19.40 2.45 6.92
N ARG A 92 -20.65 2.10 7.20
CA ARG A 92 -21.01 0.74 7.63
C ARG A 92 -20.61 -0.29 6.57
N GLN A 93 -20.69 0.08 5.30
CA GLN A 93 -20.28 -0.77 4.19
C GLN A 93 -18.77 -1.03 4.19
N ASN A 94 -17.94 0.03 4.37
CA ASN A 94 -16.49 -0.15 4.46
C ASN A 94 -16.09 -1.04 5.63
N ALA A 95 -16.79 -0.95 6.77
CA ALA A 95 -16.57 -1.83 7.90
C ALA A 95 -16.92 -3.30 7.56
N GLN A 96 -18.05 -3.53 6.90
CA GLN A 96 -18.45 -4.87 6.46
C GLN A 96 -17.46 -5.48 5.47
N GLU A 97 -16.99 -4.68 4.51
CA GLU A 97 -15.98 -5.11 3.52
C GLU A 97 -14.64 -5.41 4.20
N LEU A 98 -14.22 -4.59 5.17
CA LEU A 98 -13.01 -4.84 5.96
C LEU A 98 -13.11 -6.15 6.75
N PHE A 99 -14.17 -6.34 7.53
CA PHE A 99 -14.33 -7.56 8.33
C PHE A 99 -14.55 -8.79 7.46
N GLY A 100 -15.25 -8.66 6.35
CA GLY A 100 -15.41 -9.74 5.37
C GLY A 100 -14.08 -10.13 4.72
N GLY A 101 -13.27 -9.15 4.34
CA GLY A 101 -11.92 -9.37 3.79
C GLY A 101 -10.97 -10.01 4.80
N LEU A 102 -10.96 -9.50 6.06
CA LEU A 102 -10.17 -10.08 7.14
C LEU A 102 -10.60 -11.55 7.43
N GLY A 103 -11.89 -11.80 7.52
CA GLY A 103 -12.42 -13.15 7.75
C GLY A 103 -12.04 -14.12 6.63
N LEU A 104 -12.17 -13.68 5.37
CA LEU A 104 -11.77 -14.49 4.22
C LEU A 104 -10.25 -14.74 4.22
N GLY A 105 -9.43 -13.70 4.39
CA GLY A 105 -7.98 -13.82 4.44
C GLY A 105 -7.51 -14.75 5.55
N MET A 106 -8.05 -14.58 6.75
CA MET A 106 -7.74 -15.45 7.90
C MET A 106 -8.14 -16.90 7.63
N SER A 107 -9.34 -17.13 7.08
CA SER A 107 -9.82 -18.49 6.75
C SER A 107 -8.93 -19.15 5.70
N LEU A 108 -8.52 -18.44 4.65
CA LEU A 108 -7.63 -18.96 3.62
C LEU A 108 -6.25 -19.29 4.19
N THR A 109 -5.68 -18.40 5.01
CA THR A 109 -4.38 -18.61 5.65
C THR A 109 -4.40 -19.82 6.59
N LEU A 110 -5.40 -19.90 7.46
CA LEU A 110 -5.56 -21.04 8.38
C LEU A 110 -5.76 -22.36 7.62
N SER A 111 -6.57 -22.34 6.55
CA SER A 111 -6.77 -23.51 5.70
C SER A 111 -5.48 -23.96 5.02
N LEU A 112 -4.67 -23.00 4.54
CA LEU A 112 -3.38 -23.29 3.93
C LEU A 112 -2.43 -23.96 4.93
N PHE A 113 -2.27 -23.41 6.14
CA PHE A 113 -1.42 -23.99 7.18
C PHE A 113 -1.94 -25.35 7.66
N ALA A 114 -3.26 -25.52 7.78
CA ALA A 114 -3.85 -26.80 8.11
C ALA A 114 -3.54 -27.85 7.06
N LEU A 115 -3.69 -27.55 5.78
CA LEU A 115 -3.32 -28.44 4.68
C LEU A 115 -1.83 -28.79 4.68
N GLN A 116 -0.96 -27.79 4.85
CA GLN A 116 0.49 -28.03 4.95
C GLN A 116 0.85 -28.91 6.14
N GLY A 117 0.17 -28.72 7.28
CA GLY A 117 0.34 -29.61 8.45
C GLY A 117 -0.12 -31.04 8.19
N LEU A 118 -1.26 -31.21 7.50
CA LEU A 118 -1.76 -32.55 7.10
C LEU A 118 -0.83 -33.29 6.17
N PHE A 119 -0.15 -32.57 5.25
CA PHE A 119 0.85 -33.13 4.34
C PHE A 119 2.24 -33.27 4.97
N GLY A 120 2.44 -32.87 6.23
CA GLY A 120 3.73 -32.95 6.90
C GLY A 120 4.77 -31.94 6.42
N TRP A 121 4.33 -30.90 5.68
CA TRP A 121 5.22 -29.84 5.18
C TRP A 121 5.52 -28.77 6.24
N VAL A 122 4.74 -28.73 7.30
CA VAL A 122 4.93 -27.82 8.44
C VAL A 122 4.93 -28.62 9.72
N ALA A 123 5.96 -28.38 10.58
CA ALA A 123 6.02 -28.92 11.93
C ALA A 123 5.45 -27.89 12.93
N TRP A 124 4.45 -28.30 13.67
CA TRP A 124 3.86 -27.48 14.73
C TRP A 124 4.79 -27.43 15.94
N GLN A 125 5.14 -26.25 16.40
CA GLN A 125 5.95 -26.02 17.58
C GLN A 125 5.20 -25.17 18.62
N SER A 126 5.56 -25.34 19.88
CA SER A 126 5.05 -24.48 20.95
C SER A 126 5.54 -23.05 20.75
N ALA A 127 4.67 -22.08 20.97
CA ALA A 127 5.05 -20.68 20.90
C ALA A 127 6.06 -20.33 22.00
N SER A 128 7.09 -19.57 21.67
CA SER A 128 8.10 -19.07 22.62
C SER A 128 7.57 -17.93 23.51
N LEU A 129 6.57 -17.21 23.03
CA LEU A 129 5.88 -16.11 23.74
C LEU A 129 4.48 -16.54 24.15
N PRO A 130 3.87 -15.87 25.15
CA PRO A 130 2.46 -16.08 25.48
C PRO A 130 1.58 -15.85 24.24
N LEU A 131 0.73 -16.83 23.92
CA LEU A 131 -0.11 -16.80 22.72
C LEU A 131 -0.93 -15.50 22.56
N PRO A 132 -1.55 -14.91 23.61
CA PRO A 132 -2.26 -13.65 23.47
C PRO A 132 -1.37 -12.48 23.02
N GLN A 133 -0.13 -12.40 23.53
CA GLN A 133 0.82 -11.37 23.12
C GLN A 133 1.22 -11.54 21.65
N LEU A 134 1.57 -12.75 21.25
CA LEU A 134 1.94 -13.06 19.86
C LEU A 134 0.83 -12.73 18.87
N LEU A 135 -0.43 -13.07 19.25
CA LEU A 135 -1.60 -12.76 18.42
C LEU A 135 -1.86 -11.24 18.34
N ALA A 136 -1.71 -10.52 19.44
CA ALA A 136 -1.91 -9.08 19.47
C ALA A 136 -0.86 -8.35 18.63
N GLU A 137 0.42 -8.67 18.81
CA GLU A 137 1.52 -8.08 18.03
C GLU A 137 1.41 -8.39 16.55
N GLY A 138 1.14 -9.66 16.20
CA GLY A 138 0.95 -10.09 14.81
C GLY A 138 -0.26 -9.42 14.16
N PHE A 139 -1.38 -9.30 14.86
CA PHE A 139 -2.58 -8.66 14.37
C PHE A 139 -2.39 -7.16 14.15
N LEU A 140 -1.80 -6.45 15.11
CA LEU A 140 -1.52 -5.02 14.98
C LEU A 140 -0.55 -4.73 13.84
N SER A 141 0.52 -5.53 13.70
CA SER A 141 1.48 -5.41 12.62
C SER A 141 0.82 -5.65 11.26
N ALA A 142 0.03 -6.72 11.13
CA ALA A 142 -0.68 -7.05 9.90
C ALA A 142 -1.68 -5.96 9.49
N LEU A 143 -2.43 -5.40 10.46
CA LEU A 143 -3.33 -4.28 10.21
C LEU A 143 -2.58 -3.03 9.77
N GLY A 144 -1.48 -2.68 10.44
CA GLY A 144 -0.68 -1.51 10.12
C GLY A 144 -0.08 -1.58 8.71
N ILE A 145 0.56 -2.71 8.38
CA ILE A 145 1.15 -2.96 7.06
C ILE A 145 0.07 -3.00 5.99
N GLY A 146 -0.99 -3.79 6.20
CA GLY A 146 -2.09 -3.92 5.23
C GLY A 146 -2.79 -2.60 4.96
N PHE A 147 -2.98 -1.75 5.99
CA PHE A 147 -3.52 -0.41 5.85
C PHE A 147 -2.59 0.49 5.03
N ALA A 148 -1.29 0.49 5.33
CA ALA A 148 -0.31 1.27 4.59
C ALA A 148 -0.25 0.85 3.11
N GLU A 149 -0.18 -0.45 2.84
CA GLU A 149 -0.16 -0.99 1.47
C GLU A 149 -1.44 -0.65 0.69
N GLU A 150 -2.61 -0.83 1.30
CA GLU A 150 -3.87 -0.50 0.65
C GLU A 150 -3.95 0.98 0.29
N LEU A 151 -3.49 1.85 1.18
CA LEU A 151 -3.49 3.30 0.95
C LEU A 151 -2.51 3.71 -0.14
N VAL A 152 -1.29 3.16 -0.11
CA VAL A 152 -0.23 3.47 -1.09
C VAL A 152 -0.60 2.91 -2.47
N PHE A 153 -0.89 1.62 -2.56
CA PHE A 153 -1.04 0.94 -3.86
C PHE A 153 -2.45 1.03 -4.41
N ARG A 154 -3.50 0.90 -3.59
CA ARG A 154 -4.91 0.87 -4.04
C ARG A 154 -5.62 2.20 -3.87
N GLY A 155 -5.08 3.07 -2.99
CA GLY A 155 -5.49 4.46 -2.90
C GLY A 155 -4.76 5.33 -3.92
N TRP A 156 -3.58 5.80 -3.53
CA TRP A 156 -2.84 6.83 -4.26
C TRP A 156 -2.26 6.36 -5.60
N LEU A 157 -1.45 5.29 -5.62
CA LEU A 157 -0.78 4.84 -6.85
C LEU A 157 -1.77 4.45 -7.94
N LEU A 158 -2.81 3.69 -7.57
CA LEU A 158 -3.84 3.28 -8.52
C LEU A 158 -4.57 4.49 -9.14
N ASP A 159 -4.82 5.51 -8.33
CA ASP A 159 -5.48 6.75 -8.78
C ASP A 159 -4.57 7.54 -9.72
N GLU A 160 -3.29 7.72 -9.35
CA GLU A 160 -2.31 8.38 -10.21
C GLU A 160 -2.18 7.72 -11.59
N LEU A 161 -2.11 6.39 -11.64
CA LEU A 161 -2.02 5.65 -12.89
C LEU A 161 -3.26 5.85 -13.77
N ARG A 162 -4.45 6.02 -13.19
CA ARG A 162 -5.71 6.19 -13.91
C ARG A 162 -5.81 7.49 -14.68
N TYR A 163 -5.04 8.52 -14.32
CA TYR A 163 -5.08 9.79 -15.05
C TYR A 163 -4.52 9.68 -16.47
N ASP A 164 -3.51 8.83 -16.70
CA ASP A 164 -2.81 8.79 -17.98
C ASP A 164 -2.95 7.46 -18.73
N TYR A 165 -3.32 6.37 -18.01
CA TYR A 165 -3.26 5.02 -18.57
C TYR A 165 -4.63 4.34 -18.67
N ARG A 166 -4.76 3.47 -19.67
CA ARG A 166 -5.95 2.63 -19.87
C ARG A 166 -6.10 1.60 -18.75
N PRO A 167 -7.32 1.11 -18.47
CA PRO A 167 -7.60 0.19 -17.35
C PRO A 167 -6.71 -1.05 -17.28
N GLY A 168 -6.34 -1.64 -18.43
CA GLY A 168 -5.42 -2.78 -18.49
C GLY A 168 -3.99 -2.40 -18.09
N GLN A 169 -3.50 -1.26 -18.59
CA GLN A 169 -2.17 -0.75 -18.22
C GLN A 169 -2.08 -0.38 -16.74
N VAL A 170 -3.14 0.20 -16.19
CA VAL A 170 -3.26 0.52 -14.76
C VAL A 170 -3.20 -0.75 -13.91
N LEU A 171 -3.90 -1.82 -14.32
CA LEU A 171 -3.91 -3.10 -13.63
C LEU A 171 -2.49 -3.70 -13.55
N TRP A 172 -1.85 -3.84 -14.70
CA TRP A 172 -0.50 -4.41 -14.77
C TRP A 172 0.55 -3.49 -14.16
N GLY A 173 0.47 -2.19 -14.43
CA GLY A 173 1.41 -1.21 -13.86
C GLY A 173 1.40 -1.20 -12.34
N ASN A 174 0.20 -1.19 -11.72
CA ASN A 174 0.09 -1.24 -10.27
C ASN A 174 0.62 -2.55 -9.70
N ALA A 175 0.27 -3.70 -10.30
CA ALA A 175 0.72 -5.02 -9.84
C ALA A 175 2.24 -5.20 -9.97
N LEU A 176 2.84 -4.73 -11.06
CA LEU A 176 4.29 -4.79 -11.28
C LEU A 176 5.04 -3.87 -10.31
N ILE A 177 4.58 -2.63 -10.11
CA ILE A 177 5.19 -1.72 -9.12
C ILE A 177 5.09 -2.32 -7.72
N PHE A 178 3.95 -2.89 -7.35
CA PHE A 178 3.77 -3.61 -6.08
C PHE A 178 4.80 -4.72 -5.93
N ALA A 179 4.93 -5.60 -6.90
CA ALA A 179 5.88 -6.72 -6.86
C ALA A 179 7.33 -6.23 -6.79
N VAL A 180 7.73 -5.25 -7.61
CA VAL A 180 9.08 -4.69 -7.63
C VAL A 180 9.45 -4.06 -6.29
N LEU A 181 8.55 -3.30 -5.67
CA LEU A 181 8.83 -2.66 -4.38
C LEU A 181 9.03 -3.69 -3.24
N HIS A 182 8.41 -4.87 -3.33
CA HIS A 182 8.66 -5.99 -2.41
C HIS A 182 10.02 -6.68 -2.63
N PHE A 183 10.68 -6.38 -3.75
CA PHE A 183 12.01 -6.86 -4.10
C PHE A 183 13.12 -5.82 -3.86
N LEU A 184 12.86 -4.73 -3.16
CA LEU A 184 13.89 -3.79 -2.71
C LEU A 184 14.66 -4.38 -1.52
N LYS A 185 15.51 -5.35 -1.81
CA LYS A 185 16.31 -6.14 -0.87
C LYS A 185 17.75 -6.24 -1.38
N PRO A 186 18.71 -6.67 -0.53
CA PRO A 186 20.04 -7.02 -1.00
C PRO A 186 20.01 -8.04 -2.15
N LEU A 187 20.91 -7.91 -3.13
CA LEU A 187 20.90 -8.71 -4.35
C LEU A 187 20.88 -10.22 -4.09
N ALA A 188 21.60 -10.68 -3.07
CA ALA A 188 21.63 -12.09 -2.68
C ALA A 188 20.23 -12.62 -2.28
N GLU A 189 19.47 -11.82 -1.56
CA GLU A 189 18.09 -12.17 -1.16
C GLU A 189 17.12 -12.09 -2.34
N ILE A 190 17.33 -11.15 -3.26
CA ILE A 190 16.54 -11.06 -4.51
C ILE A 190 16.66 -12.36 -5.30
N LEU A 191 17.89 -12.84 -5.50
CA LEU A 191 18.14 -14.05 -6.28
C LEU A 191 17.52 -15.30 -5.64
N GLN A 192 17.56 -15.41 -4.31
CA GLN A 192 16.95 -16.51 -3.58
C GLN A 192 15.41 -16.47 -3.61
N SER A 193 14.83 -15.27 -3.57
CA SER A 193 13.38 -15.08 -3.55
C SER A 193 12.75 -14.86 -4.94
N LEU A 194 13.53 -14.89 -6.01
CA LEU A 194 13.06 -14.65 -7.38
C LEU A 194 11.83 -15.48 -7.78
N PRO A 195 11.71 -16.77 -7.40
CA PRO A 195 10.51 -17.56 -7.70
C PRO A 195 9.21 -16.97 -7.10
N THR A 196 9.30 -16.20 -6.01
CA THR A 196 8.13 -15.57 -5.38
C THR A 196 7.65 -14.31 -6.10
N PHE A 197 8.43 -13.77 -7.04
CA PHE A 197 8.06 -12.57 -7.80
C PHE A 197 6.74 -12.75 -8.55
N GLY A 198 6.56 -13.88 -9.23
CA GLY A 198 5.32 -14.21 -9.94
C GLY A 198 4.10 -14.23 -9.00
N SER A 199 4.26 -14.77 -7.80
CA SER A 199 3.21 -14.81 -6.78
C SER A 199 2.83 -13.39 -6.31
N LEU A 200 3.80 -12.49 -6.16
CA LEU A 200 3.54 -11.09 -5.80
C LEU A 200 2.83 -10.33 -6.92
N VAL A 201 3.17 -10.60 -8.19
CA VAL A 201 2.44 -10.03 -9.32
C VAL A 201 0.98 -10.50 -9.32
N VAL A 202 0.73 -11.81 -9.15
CA VAL A 202 -0.62 -12.38 -9.07
C VAL A 202 -1.39 -11.79 -7.88
N LEU A 203 -0.75 -11.65 -6.72
CA LEU A 203 -1.35 -11.00 -5.56
C LEU A 203 -1.71 -9.54 -5.88
N GLY A 204 -0.79 -8.78 -6.48
CA GLY A 204 -1.05 -7.40 -6.90
C GLY A 204 -2.23 -7.27 -7.85
N LEU A 205 -2.32 -8.14 -8.85
CA LEU A 205 -3.47 -8.21 -9.78
C LEU A 205 -4.77 -8.50 -9.03
N THR A 206 -4.77 -9.49 -8.15
CA THR A 206 -5.94 -9.91 -7.37
C THR A 206 -6.46 -8.77 -6.50
N LEU A 207 -5.55 -8.05 -5.83
CA LEU A 207 -5.91 -6.94 -4.95
C LEU A 207 -6.47 -5.73 -5.73
N VAL A 208 -5.93 -5.43 -6.92
CA VAL A 208 -6.52 -4.39 -7.79
C VAL A 208 -7.91 -4.82 -8.30
N TRP A 209 -8.10 -6.09 -8.63
CA TRP A 209 -9.41 -6.62 -9.01
C TRP A 209 -10.42 -6.56 -7.87
N ALA A 210 -10.01 -6.96 -6.66
CA ALA A 210 -10.84 -6.83 -5.47
C ALA A 210 -11.29 -5.39 -5.26
N LYS A 211 -10.36 -4.42 -5.38
CA LYS A 211 -10.68 -2.97 -5.29
C LYS A 211 -11.66 -2.51 -6.37
N ARG A 212 -11.54 -3.02 -7.58
CA ARG A 212 -12.49 -2.70 -8.65
C ARG A 212 -13.88 -3.29 -8.36
N ALA A 213 -13.95 -4.55 -7.92
CA ALA A 213 -15.21 -5.25 -7.63
C ALA A 213 -15.99 -4.58 -6.48
N THR A 214 -15.32 -4.08 -5.45
CA THR A 214 -15.97 -3.35 -4.35
C THR A 214 -16.40 -1.94 -4.74
N ARG A 215 -15.62 -1.25 -5.58
CA ARG A 215 -15.95 0.10 -6.07
C ARG A 215 -17.03 0.13 -7.15
N ASP A 216 -17.12 -0.90 -7.99
CA ASP A 216 -18.10 -0.96 -9.09
C ASP A 216 -19.55 -1.12 -8.62
N ARG A 217 -19.77 -1.58 -7.39
CA ARG A 217 -21.12 -1.54 -6.78
C ARG A 217 -21.58 -0.14 -6.40
N LEU A 218 -20.67 0.83 -6.30
CA LEU A 218 -20.94 2.23 -5.98
C LEU A 218 -20.68 3.19 -7.14
N GLY A 219 -20.06 2.77 -8.22
CA GLY A 219 -19.50 3.64 -9.26
C GLY A 219 -19.79 3.28 -10.71
N THR A 220 -20.72 2.37 -11.00
CA THR A 220 -21.09 2.01 -12.39
C THR A 220 -21.66 3.19 -13.19
N ILE A 221 -22.04 4.29 -12.54
CA ILE A 221 -22.61 5.48 -13.20
C ILE A 221 -21.52 6.41 -13.77
N ASP A 222 -20.31 6.45 -13.17
CA ASP A 222 -19.30 7.47 -13.54
C ASP A 222 -18.33 7.02 -14.67
N TRP A 223 -18.19 5.71 -14.90
CA TRP A 223 -17.32 5.19 -15.96
C TRP A 223 -17.96 5.23 -17.36
N THR A 224 -19.27 5.01 -17.43
CA THR A 224 -20.03 5.14 -18.69
C THR A 224 -20.15 6.59 -19.12
N ALA A 225 -20.29 7.53 -18.17
CA ALA A 225 -20.38 8.94 -18.48
C ALA A 225 -19.08 9.56 -18.99
N ARG A 226 -17.91 9.19 -18.46
CA ARG A 226 -16.60 9.70 -18.93
C ARG A 226 -16.12 9.00 -20.21
N GLY A 227 -16.43 7.73 -20.42
CA GLY A 227 -16.13 7.03 -21.66
C GLY A 227 -16.94 7.51 -22.84
N PHE A 228 -18.19 7.94 -22.60
CA PHE A 228 -19.08 8.44 -23.65
C PHE A 228 -18.81 9.91 -24.03
N SER A 229 -18.31 10.73 -23.13
CA SER A 229 -18.03 12.14 -23.42
C SER A 229 -16.74 12.37 -24.20
N LEU A 230 -15.78 11.45 -24.16
CA LEU A 230 -14.53 11.53 -24.94
C LEU A 230 -14.67 10.93 -26.37
N GLY A 231 -15.72 10.17 -26.63
CA GLY A 231 -15.99 9.61 -27.95
C GLY A 231 -16.82 10.49 -28.89
N LEU A 232 -17.44 11.57 -28.37
CA LEU A 232 -18.33 12.44 -29.14
C LEU A 232 -17.72 13.78 -29.56
N LEU A 233 -16.44 14.02 -29.25
CA LEU A 233 -15.74 15.26 -29.61
C LEU A 233 -14.69 15.11 -30.74
N HIS A 234 -14.65 13.95 -31.42
CA HIS A 234 -13.87 13.72 -32.63
C HIS A 234 -14.73 13.07 -33.71
N HIS A 235 -15.64 13.87 -34.30
CA HIS A 235 -16.10 13.75 -35.67
C HIS A 235 -16.43 15.15 -36.19
#